data_38b5c72edb71b8cafe5e10fb086e9ffa
#
_entry.id   38b5c72edb71b8cafe5e10fb086e9ffa
#
_cell.length_a   1.000
_cell.length_b   1.000
_cell.length_c   1.000
_cell.angle_alpha   90.00
_cell.angle_beta   90.00
_cell.angle_gamma   90.00
#
_symmetry.space_group_name_H-M   'P 1'
#
loop_
_entity.id
_entity.type
_entity.pdbx_description
1 polymer ?
#
loop_
_entity_poly.entity_id
_entity_poly.type
_entity_poly.pdbx_seq_one_letter_code
_entity_poly.pdbx_strand_id
1 'polypeptide(L)'
;VYEVVDNSVDEALAGYCKHIKISINKDGSLTVEDDGRGMPVDNHPKLGIPAVEVIHTVLHAGGKFGGGGYKVSGGLHGVGASVVNALSTDMVVEIKRNGKIYRQEYKRGKTVTPLEVIGESKSTGSKTTFWPDAEIFETIEFDYDTLQHRFREMAFLNKGIKISITDERVSPKKKEVFHYEGGLKEYVHYINQNK
;
A
#
# COMPACT_ATOMS: atom_id res chain seq x y z
N VAL A 1 1.52 7.72 -3.40
CA VAL A 1 0.45 6.70 -3.50
C VAL A 1 0.99 5.42 -4.09
N TYR A 2 1.56 5.48 -5.28
CA TYR A 2 1.96 4.28 -6.04
C TYR A 2 2.97 3.39 -5.31
N GLU A 3 3.89 3.96 -4.58
CA GLU A 3 4.90 3.20 -3.82
C GLU A 3 4.26 2.32 -2.73
N VAL A 4 3.23 2.80 -2.06
CA VAL A 4 2.49 2.01 -1.07
C VAL A 4 1.66 0.92 -1.75
N VAL A 5 1.01 1.25 -2.87
CA VAL A 5 0.24 0.28 -3.65
C VAL A 5 1.15 -0.79 -4.25
N ASP A 6 2.35 -0.42 -4.70
CA ASP A 6 3.32 -1.37 -5.25
C ASP A 6 3.71 -2.47 -4.25
N ASN A 7 3.80 -2.17 -2.96
CA ASN A 7 4.03 -3.19 -1.94
C ASN A 7 2.91 -4.23 -1.91
N SER A 8 1.66 -3.79 -2.04
CA SER A 8 0.51 -4.69 -2.10
C SER A 8 0.45 -5.46 -3.43
N VAL A 9 0.85 -4.84 -4.53
CA VAL A 9 0.97 -5.52 -5.84
C VAL A 9 2.05 -6.60 -5.78
N ASP A 10 3.19 -6.34 -5.15
CA ASP A 10 4.25 -7.34 -4.97
C ASP A 10 3.75 -8.54 -4.15
N GLU A 11 2.95 -8.30 -3.13
CA GLU A 11 2.31 -9.36 -2.35
C GLU A 11 1.34 -10.19 -3.22
N ALA A 12 0.61 -9.54 -4.11
CA ALA A 12 -0.28 -10.21 -5.06
C ALA A 12 0.49 -11.02 -6.10
N LEU A 13 1.60 -10.50 -6.63
CA LEU A 13 2.46 -11.22 -7.57
C LEU A 13 3.11 -12.46 -6.92
N ALA A 14 3.36 -12.41 -5.62
CA ALA A 14 3.85 -13.55 -4.86
C ALA A 14 2.74 -14.59 -4.55
N GLY A 15 1.48 -14.32 -4.92
CA GLY A 15 0.34 -15.21 -4.76
C GLY A 15 -0.41 -15.09 -3.44
N TYR A 16 -0.11 -14.09 -2.61
CA TYR A 16 -0.66 -13.97 -1.26
C TYR A 16 -1.76 -12.93 -1.12
N CYS A 17 -1.91 -12.02 -2.07
CA CYS A 17 -2.92 -10.97 -2.03
C CYS A 17 -3.86 -11.11 -3.23
N LYS A 18 -5.16 -10.94 -3.00
CA LYS A 18 -6.20 -10.99 -4.03
C LYS A 18 -6.91 -9.67 -4.21
N HIS A 19 -7.01 -8.86 -3.16
CA HIS A 19 -7.75 -7.61 -3.17
C HIS A 19 -6.94 -6.49 -2.54
N ILE A 20 -6.79 -5.41 -3.28
CA ILE A 20 -6.17 -4.16 -2.83
C ILE A 20 -7.26 -3.09 -2.82
N LYS A 21 -7.46 -2.46 -1.67
CA LYS A 21 -8.45 -1.40 -1.48
C LYS A 21 -7.77 -0.08 -1.24
N ILE A 22 -8.10 0.92 -2.04
CA ILE A 22 -7.61 2.28 -1.88
C ILE A 22 -8.79 3.19 -1.51
N SER A 23 -8.62 4.02 -0.49
CA SER A 23 -9.63 5.00 -0.07
C SER A 23 -9.02 6.39 0.04
N ILE A 24 -9.64 7.36 -0.61
CA ILE A 24 -9.32 8.77 -0.44
C ILE A 24 -10.26 9.29 0.66
N ASN A 25 -9.70 9.64 1.80
CA ASN A 25 -10.48 9.97 2.99
C ASN A 25 -10.83 11.46 3.07
N LYS A 26 -11.89 11.79 3.79
CA LYS A 26 -12.37 13.17 3.96
C LYS A 26 -11.37 14.07 4.67
N ASP A 27 -10.52 13.51 5.52
CA ASP A 27 -9.51 14.23 6.31
C ASP A 27 -8.22 14.56 5.55
N GLY A 28 -8.19 14.29 4.25
CA GLY A 28 -7.00 14.52 3.42
C GLY A 28 -6.03 13.36 3.38
N SER A 29 -6.29 12.26 4.09
CA SER A 29 -5.46 11.07 4.06
C SER A 29 -5.85 10.11 2.93
N LEU A 30 -4.95 9.17 2.66
CA LEU A 30 -5.22 8.05 1.75
C LEU A 30 -4.89 6.75 2.46
N THR A 31 -5.75 5.77 2.32
CA THR A 31 -5.58 4.44 2.90
C THR A 31 -5.39 3.41 1.80
N VAL A 32 -4.39 2.54 1.97
CA VAL A 32 -4.17 1.35 1.15
C VAL A 32 -4.27 0.13 2.04
N GLU A 33 -5.18 -0.77 1.72
CA GLU A 33 -5.42 -2.00 2.48
C GLU A 33 -5.34 -3.20 1.54
N ASP A 34 -4.63 -4.24 1.95
CA ASP A 34 -4.56 -5.50 1.23
C ASP A 34 -4.87 -6.69 2.14
N ASP A 35 -5.19 -7.82 1.51
CA ASP A 35 -5.45 -9.08 2.17
C ASP A 35 -4.29 -10.09 2.06
N GLY A 36 -3.07 -9.59 1.90
CA GLY A 36 -1.87 -10.39 1.88
C GLY A 36 -1.49 -10.99 3.24
N ARG A 37 -0.24 -11.43 3.36
CA ARG A 37 0.26 -12.03 4.61
C ARG A 37 0.41 -11.06 5.77
N GLY A 38 0.37 -9.77 5.50
CA GLY A 38 0.77 -8.72 6.41
C GLY A 38 2.28 -8.46 6.36
N MET A 39 2.69 -7.21 6.54
CA MET A 39 4.11 -6.87 6.60
C MET A 39 4.78 -7.60 7.77
N PRO A 40 6.07 -7.96 7.66
CA PRO A 40 6.76 -8.67 8.74
C PRO A 40 6.90 -7.80 9.98
N VAL A 41 6.64 -8.41 11.14
CA VAL A 41 6.64 -7.75 12.44
C VAL A 41 7.78 -8.22 13.36
N ASP A 42 8.48 -9.29 13.00
CA ASP A 42 9.61 -9.80 13.76
C ASP A 42 10.78 -8.80 13.75
N ASN A 43 11.61 -8.85 14.79
CA ASN A 43 12.76 -7.99 14.87
C ASN A 43 13.78 -8.28 13.76
N HIS A 44 14.27 -7.21 13.14
CA HIS A 44 15.32 -7.31 12.15
C HIS A 44 16.61 -7.83 12.79
N PRO A 45 17.27 -8.87 12.21
CA PRO A 45 18.42 -9.51 12.86
C PRO A 45 19.60 -8.60 13.19
N LYS A 46 19.81 -7.57 12.37
CA LYS A 46 20.94 -6.65 12.54
C LYS A 46 20.58 -5.39 13.31
N LEU A 47 19.36 -4.90 13.20
CA LEU A 47 18.96 -3.60 13.75
C LEU A 47 18.22 -3.72 15.08
N GLY A 48 17.68 -4.90 15.41
CA GLY A 48 16.98 -5.15 16.67
C GLY A 48 15.63 -4.45 16.82
N ILE A 49 15.13 -3.83 15.76
CA ILE A 49 13.80 -3.21 15.71
C ILE A 49 12.87 -4.01 14.80
N PRO A 50 11.54 -3.87 14.93
CA PRO A 50 10.61 -4.60 14.09
C PRO A 50 10.86 -4.37 12.60
N ALA A 51 10.72 -5.42 11.78
CA ALA A 51 10.96 -5.34 10.34
C ALA A 51 10.09 -4.27 9.67
N VAL A 52 8.83 -4.15 10.09
CA VAL A 52 7.92 -3.10 9.58
C VAL A 52 8.46 -1.70 9.85
N GLU A 53 9.08 -1.47 11.00
CA GLU A 53 9.72 -0.18 11.32
C GLU A 53 10.91 0.09 10.41
N VAL A 54 11.73 -0.92 10.13
CA VAL A 54 12.84 -0.80 9.19
C VAL A 54 12.34 -0.44 7.80
N ILE A 55 11.30 -1.12 7.31
CA ILE A 55 10.67 -0.85 6.01
C ILE A 55 10.25 0.63 5.87
N HIS A 56 9.74 1.22 6.94
CA HIS A 56 9.18 2.57 6.91
C HIS A 56 10.16 3.68 7.30
N THR A 57 11.29 3.36 7.91
CA THR A 57 12.21 4.37 8.44
C THR A 57 13.61 4.33 7.84
N VAL A 58 14.01 3.21 7.23
CA VAL A 58 15.34 3.05 6.65
C VAL A 58 15.24 3.08 5.12
N LEU A 59 15.97 3.99 4.49
CA LEU A 59 16.04 4.05 3.03
C LEU A 59 16.67 2.77 2.47
N HIS A 60 16.14 2.29 1.34
CA HIS A 60 16.58 1.09 0.64
C HIS A 60 16.34 -0.23 1.38
N ALA A 61 15.52 -0.23 2.42
CA ALA A 61 15.27 -1.42 3.23
C ALA A 61 14.35 -2.45 2.58
N GLY A 62 13.35 -2.01 1.81
CA GLY A 62 12.29 -2.88 1.30
C GLY A 62 12.76 -4.03 0.44
N GLY A 63 13.78 -3.83 -0.39
CA GLY A 63 14.31 -4.86 -1.30
C GLY A 63 15.36 -5.78 -0.71
N LYS A 64 15.80 -5.54 0.51
CA LYS A 64 16.95 -6.23 1.11
C LYS A 64 16.59 -7.26 2.18
N PHE A 65 15.32 -7.49 2.44
CA PHE A 65 14.87 -8.57 3.30
C PHE A 65 14.91 -9.89 2.52
N GLY A 66 16.11 -10.40 2.29
CA GLY A 66 16.29 -11.65 1.57
C GLY A 66 15.58 -12.81 2.26
N GLY A 67 14.83 -13.60 1.50
CA GLY A 67 14.31 -14.90 1.91
C GLY A 67 12.85 -14.94 2.36
N GLY A 68 12.17 -13.84 2.57
CA GLY A 68 10.81 -13.81 3.09
C GLY A 68 9.70 -13.52 2.12
N GLY A 69 9.98 -13.36 0.85
CA GLY A 69 8.97 -12.96 -0.14
C GLY A 69 8.72 -11.47 -0.24
N TYR A 70 9.44 -10.66 0.52
CA TYR A 70 9.54 -9.23 0.31
C TYR A 70 10.75 -8.88 -0.55
N LYS A 71 10.94 -9.66 -1.60
CA LYS A 71 11.88 -9.28 -2.64
C LYS A 71 11.21 -8.21 -3.49
N VAL A 72 11.93 -7.15 -3.77
CA VAL A 72 11.49 -6.17 -4.75
C VAL A 72 11.35 -6.87 -6.08
N SER A 73 10.14 -7.01 -6.54
CA SER A 73 9.85 -7.63 -7.83
C SER A 73 9.39 -6.61 -8.84
N GLY A 74 8.53 -5.71 -8.50
CA GLY A 74 8.01 -4.69 -9.42
C GLY A 74 8.44 -3.29 -9.03
N GLY A 75 8.90 -3.16 -7.81
CA GLY A 75 9.38 -1.88 -7.31
C GLY A 75 10.75 -1.59 -7.88
N LEU A 76 10.81 -0.76 -8.87
CA LEU A 76 12.05 -0.21 -9.36
C LEU A 76 12.90 0.40 -8.24
N HIS A 77 12.36 0.52 -7.04
CA HIS A 77 12.92 1.41 -6.05
C HIS A 77 13.22 0.78 -4.70
N GLY A 78 12.51 -0.24 -4.23
CA GLY A 78 12.75 -0.87 -2.92
C GLY A 78 12.81 0.09 -1.73
N VAL A 79 12.44 1.34 -1.94
CA VAL A 79 12.55 2.45 -1.00
C VAL A 79 11.21 3.08 -0.70
N GLY A 80 10.15 2.59 -1.34
CA GLY A 80 8.88 3.26 -1.46
C GLY A 80 8.24 3.68 -0.15
N ALA A 81 8.10 2.75 0.80
CA ALA A 81 7.40 3.04 2.05
C ALA A 81 8.15 4.07 2.92
N SER A 82 9.46 4.00 2.98
CA SER A 82 10.27 4.96 3.75
C SER A 82 10.23 6.36 3.15
N VAL A 83 10.20 6.47 1.83
CA VAL A 83 10.08 7.75 1.14
C VAL A 83 8.69 8.35 1.39
N VAL A 84 7.62 7.55 1.26
CA VAL A 84 6.27 8.03 1.53
C VAL A 84 6.13 8.52 2.97
N ASN A 85 6.70 7.78 3.94
CA ASN A 85 6.72 8.20 5.33
C ASN A 85 7.43 9.54 5.51
N ALA A 86 8.61 9.72 4.92
CA ALA A 86 9.36 10.97 4.99
C ALA A 86 8.58 12.17 4.39
N LEU A 87 7.75 11.93 3.39
CA LEU A 87 6.95 12.93 2.69
C LEU A 87 5.55 13.14 3.31
N SER A 88 5.27 12.50 4.42
CA SER A 88 3.97 12.56 5.11
C SER A 88 4.11 13.22 6.47
N THR A 89 3.13 14.04 6.86
CA THR A 89 3.07 14.58 8.23
C THR A 89 2.83 13.46 9.23
N ASP A 90 1.96 12.53 8.88
CA ASP A 90 1.59 11.38 9.70
C ASP A 90 1.42 10.15 8.83
N MET A 91 1.76 8.98 9.39
CA MET A 91 1.51 7.69 8.79
C MET A 91 1.15 6.69 9.89
N VAL A 92 0.14 5.86 9.61
CA VAL A 92 -0.30 4.79 10.51
C VAL A 92 -0.29 3.49 9.73
N VAL A 93 0.35 2.48 10.29
CA VAL A 93 0.39 1.13 9.70
C VAL A 93 -0.28 0.16 10.68
N GLU A 94 -1.24 -0.59 10.18
CA GLU A 94 -1.88 -1.68 10.91
C GLU A 94 -1.64 -2.99 10.15
N ILE A 95 -1.25 -4.02 10.87
CA ILE A 95 -0.88 -5.31 10.29
C ILE A 95 -1.65 -6.41 11.00
N LYS A 96 -2.36 -7.22 10.22
CA LYS A 96 -3.01 -8.45 10.69
C LYS A 96 -2.10 -9.63 10.34
N ARG A 97 -1.49 -10.21 11.35
CA ARG A 97 -0.53 -11.31 11.20
C ARG A 97 -0.42 -12.09 12.50
N ASN A 98 -0.15 -13.38 12.43
CA ASN A 98 0.03 -14.25 13.60
C ASN A 98 -1.19 -14.26 14.55
N GLY A 99 -2.39 -14.08 14.04
CA GLY A 99 -3.61 -14.02 14.85
C GLY A 99 -3.82 -12.69 15.59
N LYS A 100 -2.97 -11.70 15.34
CA LYS A 100 -2.98 -10.41 16.04
C LYS A 100 -3.10 -9.26 15.08
N ILE A 101 -3.49 -8.09 15.61
CA ILE A 101 -3.46 -6.82 14.89
C ILE A 101 -2.38 -5.97 15.55
N TYR A 102 -1.38 -5.61 14.78
CA TYR A 102 -0.28 -4.74 15.20
C TYR A 102 -0.50 -3.34 14.65
N ARG A 103 -0.04 -2.32 15.39
CA ARG A 103 -0.12 -0.93 14.96
C ARG A 103 1.16 -0.18 15.31
N GLN A 104 1.61 0.67 14.39
CA GLN A 104 2.71 1.60 14.62
C GLN A 104 2.42 2.91 13.91
N GLU A 105 2.81 4.02 14.53
CA GLU A 105 2.63 5.36 14.00
C GLU A 105 3.96 6.03 13.72
N TYR A 106 3.98 6.86 12.67
CA TYR A 106 5.16 7.61 12.23
C TYR A 106 4.78 9.07 11.96
N LYS A 107 5.77 9.96 12.09
CA LYS A 107 5.67 11.36 11.70
C LYS A 107 6.91 11.77 10.94
N ARG A 108 6.73 12.27 9.70
CA ARG A 108 7.81 12.80 8.86
C ARG A 108 9.04 11.89 8.81
N GLY A 109 8.80 10.62 8.63
CA GLY A 109 9.84 9.61 8.50
C GLY A 109 10.33 9.00 9.82
N LYS A 110 9.84 9.47 10.96
CA LYS A 110 10.27 9.01 12.28
C LYS A 110 9.20 8.21 12.99
N THR A 111 9.60 7.16 13.70
CA THR A 111 8.70 6.38 14.55
C THR A 111 8.24 7.22 15.75
N VAL A 112 6.93 7.22 15.99
CA VAL A 112 6.31 7.94 17.11
C VAL A 112 5.89 6.99 18.21
N THR A 113 5.39 5.80 17.84
CA THR A 113 4.95 4.77 18.80
C THR A 113 5.74 3.48 18.58
N PRO A 114 5.91 2.65 19.63
CA PRO A 114 6.38 1.28 19.42
C PRO A 114 5.36 0.48 18.64
N LEU A 115 5.77 -0.64 18.08
CA LEU A 115 4.85 -1.60 17.48
C LEU A 115 4.03 -2.25 18.58
N GLU A 116 2.72 -2.02 18.59
CA GLU A 116 1.81 -2.48 19.63
C GLU A 116 0.79 -3.47 19.08
N VAL A 117 0.41 -4.44 19.89
CA VAL A 117 -0.73 -5.33 19.61
C VAL A 117 -1.99 -4.63 20.10
N ILE A 118 -2.92 -4.34 19.18
CA ILE A 118 -4.17 -3.63 19.50
C ILE A 118 -5.40 -4.52 19.46
N GLY A 119 -5.27 -5.77 19.04
CA GLY A 119 -6.39 -6.70 18.94
C GLY A 119 -5.99 -8.05 18.39
N GLU A 120 -6.99 -8.86 18.11
CA GLU A 120 -6.86 -10.17 17.49
C GLU A 120 -7.57 -10.20 16.15
N SER A 121 -7.06 -11.01 15.22
CA SER A 121 -7.67 -11.20 13.90
C SER A 121 -7.47 -12.62 13.41
N LYS A 122 -8.49 -13.16 12.75
CA LYS A 122 -8.42 -14.45 12.07
C LYS A 122 -7.92 -14.32 10.62
N SER A 123 -7.89 -13.09 10.10
CA SER A 123 -7.41 -12.80 8.75
C SER A 123 -6.02 -12.19 8.78
N THR A 124 -5.42 -12.03 7.60
CA THR A 124 -4.14 -11.37 7.41
C THR A 124 -4.26 -10.19 6.47
N GLY A 125 -3.31 -9.29 6.53
CA GLY A 125 -3.24 -8.15 5.63
C GLY A 125 -2.48 -6.98 6.23
N SER A 126 -2.29 -5.95 5.40
CA SER A 126 -1.67 -4.69 5.80
C SER A 126 -2.57 -3.53 5.43
N LYS A 127 -2.60 -2.52 6.30
CA LYS A 127 -3.35 -1.28 6.08
C LYS A 127 -2.47 -0.10 6.42
N THR A 128 -2.21 0.74 5.42
CA THR A 128 -1.38 1.94 5.57
C THR A 128 -2.23 3.17 5.30
N THR A 129 -2.23 4.11 6.22
CA THR A 129 -2.89 5.41 6.08
C THR A 129 -1.84 6.50 6.21
N PHE A 130 -1.82 7.47 5.29
CA PHE A 130 -0.86 8.56 5.35
C PHE A 130 -1.50 9.89 4.97
N TRP A 131 -0.95 10.96 5.56
CA TRP A 131 -1.32 12.35 5.30
C TRP A 131 -0.15 13.07 4.63
N PRO A 132 -0.27 13.45 3.34
CA PRO A 132 0.81 14.15 2.63
C PRO A 132 1.20 15.44 3.35
N ASP A 133 2.49 15.78 3.32
CA ASP A 133 3.02 16.97 3.98
C ASP A 133 2.87 18.20 3.08
N ALA A 134 2.02 19.13 3.49
CA ALA A 134 1.75 20.38 2.76
C ALA A 134 2.97 21.32 2.71
N GLU A 135 3.96 21.13 3.58
CA GLU A 135 5.22 21.89 3.52
C GLU A 135 6.14 21.41 2.40
N ILE A 136 5.92 20.17 1.89
CA ILE A 136 6.73 19.56 0.84
C ILE A 136 6.05 19.65 -0.52
N PHE A 137 4.73 19.36 -0.56
CA PHE A 137 3.97 19.34 -1.80
C PHE A 137 3.22 20.64 -2.04
N GLU A 138 3.21 21.12 -3.28
CA GLU A 138 2.40 22.28 -3.69
C GLU A 138 0.91 22.03 -3.52
N THR A 139 0.47 20.79 -3.76
CA THR A 139 -0.90 20.33 -3.50
C THR A 139 -0.88 19.02 -2.75
N ILE A 140 -1.75 18.88 -1.78
CA ILE A 140 -1.98 17.65 -1.02
C ILE A 140 -3.30 16.99 -1.38
N GLU A 141 -4.03 17.54 -2.35
CA GLU A 141 -5.28 16.95 -2.82
C GLU A 141 -5.00 15.82 -3.80
N PHE A 142 -5.63 14.67 -3.57
CA PHE A 142 -5.55 13.53 -4.46
C PHE A 142 -6.52 13.71 -5.62
N ASP A 143 -6.05 13.42 -6.84
CA ASP A 143 -6.87 13.43 -8.04
C ASP A 143 -7.45 12.02 -8.27
N TYR A 144 -8.76 11.87 -8.04
CA TYR A 144 -9.45 10.59 -8.19
C TYR A 144 -9.33 10.04 -9.63
N ASP A 145 -9.50 10.89 -10.63
CA ASP A 145 -9.48 10.44 -12.04
C ASP A 145 -8.10 9.92 -12.44
N THR A 146 -7.04 10.58 -12.03
CA THR A 146 -5.66 10.14 -12.26
C THR A 146 -5.39 8.80 -11.57
N LEU A 147 -5.81 8.66 -10.31
CA LEU A 147 -5.59 7.43 -9.55
C LEU A 147 -6.41 6.26 -10.10
N GLN A 148 -7.69 6.48 -10.42
CA GLN A 148 -8.53 5.42 -10.96
C GLN A 148 -8.01 4.92 -12.31
N HIS A 149 -7.55 5.82 -13.15
CA HIS A 149 -6.96 5.46 -14.44
C HIS A 149 -5.72 4.57 -14.26
N ARG A 150 -4.83 4.97 -13.36
CA ARG A 150 -3.61 4.21 -13.07
C ARG A 150 -3.90 2.84 -12.45
N PHE A 151 -4.85 2.75 -11.55
CA PHE A 151 -5.20 1.48 -10.91
C PHE A 151 -5.92 0.53 -11.88
N ARG A 152 -6.67 1.06 -12.83
CA ARG A 152 -7.22 0.27 -13.93
C ARG A 152 -6.10 -0.38 -14.75
N GLU A 153 -5.09 0.40 -15.14
CA GLU A 153 -3.92 -0.14 -15.85
C GLU A 153 -3.20 -1.22 -15.03
N MET A 154 -3.00 -0.98 -13.74
CA MET A 154 -2.36 -1.95 -12.86
C MET A 154 -3.13 -3.26 -12.78
N ALA A 155 -4.45 -3.20 -12.75
CA ALA A 155 -5.30 -4.40 -12.77
C ALA A 155 -5.22 -5.16 -14.10
N PHE A 156 -5.13 -4.46 -15.22
CA PHE A 156 -4.91 -5.10 -16.52
C PHE A 156 -3.54 -5.78 -16.61
N LEU A 157 -2.50 -5.13 -16.08
CA LEU A 157 -1.12 -5.64 -16.12
C LEU A 157 -0.88 -6.77 -15.12
N ASN A 158 -1.73 -6.94 -14.12
CA ASN A 158 -1.59 -7.94 -13.07
C ASN A 158 -2.84 -8.82 -13.03
N LYS A 159 -2.88 -9.78 -13.92
CA LYS A 159 -3.99 -10.69 -14.12
C LYS A 159 -4.51 -11.28 -12.80
N GLY A 160 -5.82 -11.19 -12.59
CA GLY A 160 -6.50 -11.79 -11.43
C GLY A 160 -6.50 -10.93 -10.17
N ILE A 161 -5.76 -9.84 -10.10
CA ILE A 161 -5.81 -8.91 -8.97
C ILE A 161 -7.09 -8.08 -9.02
N LYS A 162 -7.73 -7.93 -7.88
CA LYS A 162 -8.84 -7.02 -7.70
C LYS A 162 -8.36 -5.76 -7.00
N ILE A 163 -8.51 -4.60 -7.67
CA ILE A 163 -8.15 -3.30 -7.11
C ILE A 163 -9.42 -2.45 -7.05
N SER A 164 -9.73 -1.91 -5.89
CA SER A 164 -10.84 -0.99 -5.72
C SER A 164 -10.36 0.38 -5.24
N ILE A 165 -10.98 1.44 -5.74
CA ILE A 165 -10.76 2.81 -5.29
C ILE A 165 -12.08 3.43 -4.87
N THR A 166 -12.10 4.07 -3.71
CA THR A 166 -13.25 4.78 -3.18
C THR A 166 -12.87 6.22 -2.85
N ASP A 167 -13.63 7.18 -3.36
CA ASP A 167 -13.49 8.58 -2.97
C ASP A 167 -14.57 8.92 -1.94
N GLU A 168 -14.17 9.07 -0.70
CA GLU A 168 -15.06 9.39 0.41
C GLU A 168 -15.28 10.89 0.60
N ARG A 169 -14.60 11.73 -0.19
CA ARG A 169 -14.73 13.19 -0.11
C ARG A 169 -16.02 13.72 -0.73
N VAL A 170 -16.66 12.92 -1.59
CA VAL A 170 -17.89 13.28 -2.31
C VAL A 170 -19.08 12.50 -1.79
N SER A 171 -20.29 13.06 -1.97
CA SER A 171 -21.55 12.42 -1.61
C SER A 171 -22.49 12.42 -2.82
N PRO A 172 -22.96 11.23 -3.32
CA PRO A 172 -22.57 9.90 -2.85
C PRO A 172 -21.10 9.57 -3.16
N LYS A 173 -20.53 8.62 -2.41
CA LYS A 173 -19.14 8.17 -2.61
C LYS A 173 -18.95 7.63 -4.03
N LYS A 174 -17.84 7.99 -4.68
CA LYS A 174 -17.43 7.36 -5.93
C LYS A 174 -16.65 6.09 -5.59
N LYS A 175 -17.00 4.99 -6.24
CA LYS A 175 -16.30 3.72 -6.06
C LYS A 175 -16.19 3.01 -7.39
N GLU A 176 -14.99 2.51 -7.70
CA GLU A 176 -14.73 1.66 -8.84
C GLU A 176 -13.94 0.42 -8.42
N VAL A 177 -14.24 -0.71 -9.09
CA VAL A 177 -13.56 -1.97 -8.87
C VAL A 177 -13.00 -2.46 -10.20
N PHE A 178 -11.71 -2.75 -10.21
CA PHE A 178 -11.01 -3.26 -11.39
C PHE A 178 -10.58 -4.69 -11.13
N HIS A 179 -11.03 -5.62 -11.98
CA HIS A 179 -10.70 -7.02 -11.88
C HIS A 179 -10.74 -7.64 -13.28
N TYR A 180 -9.59 -7.95 -13.84
CA TYR A 180 -9.46 -8.43 -15.21
C TYR A 180 -8.77 -9.80 -15.25
N GLU A 181 -9.56 -10.84 -15.44
CA GLU A 181 -9.06 -12.22 -15.53
C GLU A 181 -8.25 -12.48 -16.82
N GLY A 182 -8.57 -11.76 -17.89
CA GLY A 182 -7.85 -11.84 -19.16
C GLY A 182 -6.52 -11.09 -19.22
N GLY A 183 -6.27 -10.19 -18.26
CA GLY A 183 -5.04 -9.44 -18.16
C GLY A 183 -4.73 -8.59 -19.40
N LEU A 184 -3.54 -8.79 -20.00
CA LEU A 184 -3.08 -7.99 -21.17
C LEU A 184 -3.99 -8.08 -22.38
N LYS A 185 -4.65 -9.21 -22.62
CA LYS A 185 -5.58 -9.36 -23.73
C LYS A 185 -6.79 -8.43 -23.57
N GLU A 186 -7.33 -8.36 -22.35
CA GLU A 186 -8.43 -7.44 -22.06
C GLU A 186 -7.98 -5.98 -22.17
N TYR A 187 -6.76 -5.68 -21.77
CA TYR A 187 -6.20 -4.33 -21.88
C TYR A 187 -6.08 -3.87 -23.33
N VAL A 188 -5.54 -4.72 -24.21
CA VAL A 188 -5.46 -4.43 -25.65
C VAL A 188 -6.85 -4.18 -26.23
N HIS A 189 -7.81 -5.02 -25.87
CA HIS A 189 -9.21 -4.86 -26.32
C HIS A 189 -9.81 -3.54 -25.83
N TYR A 190 -9.60 -3.20 -24.57
CA TYR A 190 -10.04 -1.93 -23.97
C TYR A 190 -9.46 -0.71 -24.70
N ILE A 191 -8.16 -0.71 -24.98
CA ILE A 191 -7.51 0.39 -25.72
C ILE A 191 -8.11 0.53 -27.11
N ASN A 192 -8.37 -0.58 -27.81
CA ASN A 192 -8.89 -0.57 -29.17
C ASN A 192 -10.34 -0.11 -29.26
N GLN A 193 -11.14 -0.32 -28.20
CA GLN A 193 -12.54 0.14 -28.16
C GLN A 193 -12.67 1.66 -27.96
N ASN A 194 -11.64 2.30 -27.43
CA ASN A 194 -11.65 3.72 -27.11
C ASN A 194 -10.89 4.59 -28.09
N LYS A 195 -10.65 4.07 -29.32
CA LYS A 195 -10.04 4.83 -30.44
C LYS A 195 -11.10 5.43 -31.33
#